data_b6982fb101daaaa6084238b712c3921a
#
_entry.id   b6982fb101daaaa6084238b712c3921a
#
_cell.length_a   1.000
_cell.length_b   1.000
_cell.length_c   1.000
_cell.angle_alpha   90.00
_cell.angle_beta   90.00
_cell.angle_gamma   90.00
#
_symmetry.space_group_name_H-M   'P 1'
#
loop_
_entity.id
_entity.type
_entity.pdbx_description
1 polymer ?
#
loop_
_entity_poly.entity_id
_entity_poly.type
_entity_poly.pdbx_seq_one_letter_code
_entity_poly.pdbx_strand_id
1 'polypeptide(L)'
;KSVVKLTQENFDKTISENDHVLVKFYAPWCGHCKSMAPKYENAAKALAKKGSKVVLAEIDATKEEEIAQNYEIEGFPTIKLFRNGNPEDYNSGRETDDFIEFCENVNLPTTVELNDEEAVKKFIEDADASLILFLNDAESSSDNTKKQAFMEVAREFKDEYPFGIVEDKKILQK
;
A
#
# COMPACT_ATOMS: atom_id res chain seq x y z
N LYS A 1 -1.94 -14.21 -18.56
CA LYS A 1 -1.22 -14.22 -17.29
C LYS A 1 -1.72 -13.06 -16.46
N SER A 2 -1.96 -13.31 -15.17
CA SER A 2 -2.48 -12.28 -14.26
C SER A 2 -1.35 -11.45 -13.65
N VAL A 3 -0.10 -11.94 -13.68
CA VAL A 3 1.10 -11.21 -13.24
C VAL A 3 1.79 -10.58 -14.45
N VAL A 4 2.04 -9.28 -14.37
CA VAL A 4 2.71 -8.50 -15.42
C VAL A 4 4.21 -8.75 -15.36
N LYS A 5 4.84 -9.06 -16.48
CA LYS A 5 6.30 -9.15 -16.58
C LYS A 5 6.88 -7.78 -16.88
N LEU A 6 7.75 -7.30 -16.00
CA LEU A 6 8.45 -6.05 -16.15
C LEU A 6 9.84 -6.24 -16.73
N THR A 7 10.21 -5.32 -17.60
CA THR A 7 11.52 -5.14 -18.20
C THR A 7 11.88 -3.66 -18.16
N GLN A 8 13.10 -3.30 -18.48
CA GLN A 8 13.53 -1.90 -18.59
C GLN A 8 12.65 -1.08 -19.56
N GLU A 9 12.07 -1.73 -20.59
CA GLU A 9 11.25 -1.05 -21.59
C GLU A 9 9.86 -0.64 -21.06
N ASN A 10 9.28 -1.40 -20.10
CA ASN A 10 7.90 -1.18 -19.64
C ASN A 10 7.78 -0.84 -18.16
N PHE A 11 8.86 -0.86 -17.40
CA PHE A 11 8.85 -0.63 -15.96
C PHE A 11 8.27 0.75 -15.61
N ASP A 12 8.89 1.82 -16.08
CA ASP A 12 8.49 3.19 -15.78
C ASP A 12 7.05 3.48 -16.21
N LYS A 13 6.67 2.98 -17.38
CA LYS A 13 5.31 3.12 -17.88
C LYS A 13 4.31 2.40 -16.97
N THR A 14 4.59 1.16 -16.59
CA THR A 14 3.68 0.39 -15.72
C THR A 14 3.53 1.03 -14.35
N ILE A 15 4.64 1.53 -13.77
CA ILE A 15 4.63 2.21 -12.48
C ILE A 15 3.88 3.54 -12.54
N SER A 16 4.05 4.32 -13.61
CA SER A 16 3.42 5.64 -13.74
C SER A 16 1.93 5.59 -14.10
N GLU A 17 1.48 4.56 -14.81
CA GLU A 17 0.08 4.42 -15.23
C GLU A 17 -0.82 3.76 -14.16
N ASN A 18 -0.25 3.26 -13.06
CA ASN A 18 -1.00 2.55 -12.03
C ASN A 18 -0.69 3.13 -10.63
N ASP A 19 -1.73 3.44 -9.86
CA ASP A 19 -1.59 3.99 -8.51
C ASP A 19 -0.88 3.03 -7.56
N HIS A 20 -1.08 1.71 -7.74
CA HIS A 20 -0.50 0.67 -6.91
C HIS A 20 0.01 -0.50 -7.76
N VAL A 21 1.31 -0.76 -7.68
CA VAL A 21 1.95 -1.91 -8.34
C VAL A 21 2.78 -2.68 -7.32
N LEU A 22 2.41 -3.92 -7.05
CA LEU A 22 3.20 -4.82 -6.22
C LEU A 22 4.19 -5.57 -7.11
N VAL A 23 5.48 -5.30 -6.93
CA VAL A 23 6.55 -5.85 -7.78
C VAL A 23 7.38 -6.87 -7.01
N LYS A 24 7.45 -8.08 -7.54
CA LYS A 24 8.33 -9.15 -7.07
C LYS A 24 9.62 -9.15 -7.88
N PHE A 25 10.73 -8.83 -7.23
CA PHE A 25 12.08 -8.97 -7.79
C PHE A 25 12.59 -10.39 -7.52
N TYR A 26 12.93 -11.13 -8.56
CA TYR A 26 13.33 -12.52 -8.44
C TYR A 26 14.58 -12.84 -9.27
N ALA A 27 15.19 -14.01 -8.95
CA ALA A 27 16.19 -14.64 -9.78
C ALA A 27 15.68 -16.03 -10.25
N PRO A 28 15.96 -16.44 -11.52
CA PRO A 28 15.47 -17.72 -12.06
C PRO A 28 15.95 -18.96 -11.30
N TRP A 29 17.12 -18.90 -10.69
CA TRP A 29 17.73 -19.98 -9.91
C TRP A 29 17.32 -20.01 -8.43
N CYS A 30 16.59 -19.01 -7.94
CA CYS A 30 16.21 -18.87 -6.55
C CYS A 30 15.07 -19.85 -6.17
N GLY A 31 15.34 -20.78 -5.26
CA GLY A 31 14.37 -21.78 -4.81
C GLY A 31 13.13 -21.17 -4.12
N HIS A 32 13.33 -20.18 -3.24
CA HIS A 32 12.21 -19.44 -2.59
C HIS A 32 11.35 -18.67 -3.60
N CYS A 33 11.96 -18.12 -4.65
CA CYS A 33 11.23 -17.47 -5.72
C CYS A 33 10.33 -18.45 -6.49
N LYS A 34 10.85 -19.67 -6.76
CA LYS A 34 10.10 -20.72 -7.46
C LYS A 34 8.91 -21.21 -6.63
N SER A 35 9.08 -21.41 -5.32
CA SER A 35 8.01 -21.86 -4.43
C SER A 35 6.92 -20.79 -4.25
N MET A 36 7.29 -19.51 -4.28
CA MET A 36 6.36 -18.38 -4.16
C MET A 36 5.60 -18.09 -5.47
N ALA A 37 6.18 -18.39 -6.63
CA ALA A 37 5.61 -18.02 -7.93
C ALA A 37 4.15 -18.47 -8.12
N PRO A 38 3.74 -19.73 -7.85
CA PRO A 38 2.35 -20.15 -7.98
C PRO A 38 1.41 -19.43 -6.99
N LYS A 39 1.87 -19.13 -5.78
CA LYS A 39 1.11 -18.41 -4.75
C LYS A 39 0.82 -16.97 -5.20
N TYR A 40 1.84 -16.32 -5.73
CA TYR A 40 1.75 -14.95 -6.27
C TYR A 40 0.82 -14.87 -7.50
N GLU A 41 0.92 -15.83 -8.42
CA GLU A 41 0.03 -15.92 -9.59
C GLU A 41 -1.43 -16.19 -9.18
N ASN A 42 -1.67 -17.04 -8.17
CA ASN A 42 -3.00 -17.31 -7.66
C ASN A 42 -3.61 -16.06 -6.99
N ALA A 43 -2.82 -15.32 -6.23
CA ALA A 43 -3.24 -14.04 -5.65
C ALA A 43 -3.62 -13.03 -6.74
N ALA A 44 -2.80 -12.89 -7.79
CA ALA A 44 -3.09 -12.02 -8.92
C ALA A 44 -4.41 -12.37 -9.63
N LYS A 45 -4.67 -13.67 -9.83
CA LYS A 45 -5.94 -14.14 -10.41
C LYS A 45 -7.14 -13.85 -9.53
N ALA A 46 -7.01 -14.06 -8.21
CA ALA A 46 -8.08 -13.82 -7.26
C ALA A 46 -8.43 -12.32 -7.18
N LEU A 47 -7.39 -11.47 -7.09
CA LEU A 47 -7.54 -10.02 -7.07
C LEU A 47 -8.18 -9.48 -8.37
N ALA A 48 -7.76 -9.99 -9.52
CA ALA A 48 -8.37 -9.61 -10.80
C ALA A 48 -9.87 -9.97 -10.85
N LYS A 49 -10.27 -11.14 -10.34
CA LYS A 49 -11.70 -11.55 -10.23
C LYS A 49 -12.50 -10.65 -9.30
N LYS A 50 -11.86 -10.12 -8.24
CA LYS A 50 -12.48 -9.18 -7.29
C LYS A 50 -12.52 -7.74 -7.80
N GLY A 51 -11.93 -7.45 -8.98
CA GLY A 51 -11.87 -6.11 -9.53
C GLY A 51 -10.86 -5.19 -8.84
N SER A 52 -9.83 -5.78 -8.18
CA SER A 52 -8.76 -5.01 -7.58
C SER A 52 -8.02 -4.18 -8.63
N LYS A 53 -7.68 -2.93 -8.26
CA LYS A 53 -6.88 -2.04 -9.10
C LYS A 53 -5.37 -2.19 -8.85
N VAL A 54 -4.97 -2.99 -7.87
CA VAL A 54 -3.55 -3.27 -7.62
C VAL A 54 -3.03 -4.20 -8.69
N VAL A 55 -1.99 -3.77 -9.38
CA VAL A 55 -1.28 -4.57 -10.38
C VAL A 55 -0.22 -5.42 -9.69
N LEU A 56 -0.26 -6.73 -9.86
CA LEU A 56 0.83 -7.62 -9.46
C LEU A 56 1.79 -7.81 -10.62
N ALA A 57 3.06 -7.56 -10.38
CA ALA A 57 4.11 -7.63 -11.38
C ALA A 57 5.34 -8.40 -10.90
N GLU A 58 6.15 -8.88 -11.81
CA GLU A 58 7.41 -9.55 -11.53
C GLU A 58 8.51 -9.06 -12.46
N ILE A 59 9.74 -9.01 -11.95
CA ILE A 59 10.92 -8.61 -12.70
C ILE A 59 12.08 -9.57 -12.42
N ASP A 60 12.74 -10.03 -13.47
CA ASP A 60 13.97 -10.81 -13.38
C ASP A 60 15.15 -9.87 -13.11
N ALA A 61 15.51 -9.74 -11.84
CA ALA A 61 16.56 -8.83 -11.40
C ALA A 61 17.96 -9.23 -11.90
N THR A 62 18.14 -10.44 -12.42
CA THR A 62 19.40 -10.88 -13.04
C THR A 62 19.54 -10.43 -14.49
N LYS A 63 18.45 -9.99 -15.11
CA LYS A 63 18.45 -9.41 -16.46
C LYS A 63 18.30 -7.91 -16.45
N GLU A 64 17.51 -7.41 -15.50
CA GLU A 64 17.20 -6.00 -15.35
C GLU A 64 18.04 -5.38 -14.20
N GLU A 65 19.37 -5.54 -14.28
CA GLU A 65 20.32 -5.21 -13.22
C GLU A 65 20.27 -3.72 -12.84
N GLU A 66 20.07 -2.83 -13.79
CA GLU A 66 19.98 -1.39 -13.54
C GLU A 66 18.80 -1.05 -12.64
N ILE A 67 17.62 -1.64 -12.91
CA ILE A 67 16.43 -1.45 -12.08
C ILE A 67 16.66 -2.06 -10.68
N ALA A 68 17.24 -3.26 -10.61
CA ALA A 68 17.55 -3.89 -9.34
C ALA A 68 18.49 -3.04 -8.48
N GLN A 69 19.51 -2.42 -9.07
CA GLN A 69 20.43 -1.51 -8.39
C GLN A 69 19.74 -0.22 -7.93
N ASN A 70 18.92 0.39 -8.79
CA ASN A 70 18.20 1.62 -8.47
C ASN A 70 17.26 1.47 -7.26
N TYR A 71 16.72 0.27 -7.04
CA TYR A 71 15.85 -0.03 -5.91
C TYR A 71 16.53 -0.84 -4.79
N GLU A 72 17.86 -0.91 -4.80
CA GLU A 72 18.69 -1.51 -3.75
C GLU A 72 18.28 -2.97 -3.44
N ILE A 73 18.07 -3.78 -4.49
CA ILE A 73 17.70 -5.18 -4.35
C ILE A 73 18.93 -6.01 -4.02
N GLU A 74 19.07 -6.39 -2.75
CA GLU A 74 20.23 -7.14 -2.24
C GLU A 74 19.99 -8.66 -2.17
N GLY A 75 18.74 -9.11 -2.25
CA GLY A 75 18.39 -10.52 -2.12
C GLY A 75 17.09 -10.90 -2.81
N PHE A 76 16.81 -12.20 -2.92
CA PHE A 76 15.66 -12.75 -3.63
C PHE A 76 14.86 -13.76 -2.80
N PRO A 77 13.51 -13.72 -2.89
CA PRO A 77 12.74 -12.67 -3.53
C PRO A 77 12.68 -11.40 -2.66
N THR A 78 12.73 -10.24 -3.28
CA THR A 78 12.36 -8.97 -2.65
C THR A 78 11.07 -8.47 -3.28
N ILE A 79 10.13 -8.00 -2.46
CA ILE A 79 8.86 -7.48 -2.92
C ILE A 79 8.71 -6.04 -2.47
N LYS A 80 8.32 -5.16 -3.39
CA LYS A 80 8.07 -3.74 -3.11
C LYS A 80 6.72 -3.33 -3.67
N LEU A 81 5.98 -2.54 -2.90
CA LEU A 81 4.80 -1.84 -3.37
C LEU A 81 5.21 -0.48 -3.93
N PHE A 82 4.86 -0.21 -5.16
CA PHE A 82 4.95 1.14 -5.74
C PHE A 82 3.60 1.83 -5.58
N ARG A 83 3.56 2.82 -4.70
CA ARG A 83 2.38 3.65 -4.44
C ARG A 83 2.58 5.01 -5.11
N ASN A 84 1.82 5.29 -6.17
CA ASN A 84 1.98 6.50 -6.98
C ASN A 84 3.46 6.73 -7.38
N GLY A 85 4.15 5.66 -7.78
CA GLY A 85 5.56 5.69 -8.18
C GLY A 85 6.57 5.58 -7.03
N ASN A 86 6.16 5.70 -5.76
CA ASN A 86 7.06 5.62 -4.62
C ASN A 86 7.18 4.18 -4.10
N PRO A 87 8.40 3.63 -3.96
CA PRO A 87 8.60 2.27 -3.47
C PRO A 87 8.45 2.19 -1.95
N GLU A 88 7.73 1.18 -1.49
CA GLU A 88 7.58 0.79 -0.09
C GLU A 88 7.93 -0.70 0.05
N ASP A 89 8.58 -1.11 1.14
CA ASP A 89 8.91 -2.51 1.37
C ASP A 89 7.66 -3.32 1.72
N TYR A 90 7.55 -4.52 1.14
CA TYR A 90 6.52 -5.49 1.49
C TYR A 90 7.06 -6.41 2.58
N ASN A 91 6.49 -6.32 3.78
CA ASN A 91 6.91 -7.09 4.96
C ASN A 91 5.85 -8.08 5.47
N SER A 92 4.81 -8.35 4.67
CA SER A 92 3.78 -9.35 4.99
C SER A 92 4.21 -10.78 4.61
N GLY A 93 3.34 -11.77 4.85
CA GLY A 93 3.59 -13.16 4.54
C GLY A 93 3.72 -13.47 3.04
N ARG A 94 4.03 -14.72 2.69
CA ARG A 94 4.30 -15.16 1.30
C ARG A 94 3.31 -16.22 0.82
N GLU A 95 2.18 -16.37 1.48
CA GLU A 95 1.08 -17.22 1.05
C GLU A 95 0.12 -16.45 0.13
N THR A 96 -0.71 -17.17 -0.59
CA THR A 96 -1.69 -16.55 -1.50
C THR A 96 -2.58 -15.55 -0.79
N ASP A 97 -3.08 -15.91 0.40
CA ASP A 97 -3.99 -15.09 1.18
C ASP A 97 -3.30 -13.84 1.75
N ASP A 98 -2.01 -13.93 2.10
CA ASP A 98 -1.23 -12.78 2.57
C ASP A 98 -1.13 -11.68 1.49
N PHE A 99 -0.89 -12.08 0.24
CA PHE A 99 -0.86 -11.12 -0.88
C PHE A 99 -2.22 -10.52 -1.16
N ILE A 100 -3.30 -11.33 -1.07
CA ILE A 100 -4.67 -10.86 -1.28
C ILE A 100 -5.02 -9.83 -0.21
N GLU A 101 -4.84 -10.17 1.05
CA GLU A 101 -5.14 -9.31 2.19
C GLU A 101 -4.36 -7.99 2.12
N PHE A 102 -3.06 -8.07 1.86
CA PHE A 102 -2.23 -6.88 1.68
C PHE A 102 -2.76 -5.97 0.57
N CYS A 103 -3.06 -6.52 -0.62
CA CYS A 103 -3.57 -5.74 -1.74
C CYS A 103 -4.97 -5.18 -1.51
N GLU A 104 -5.82 -5.86 -0.76
CA GLU A 104 -7.13 -5.34 -0.34
C GLU A 104 -6.96 -4.17 0.63
N ASN A 105 -6.03 -4.27 1.58
CA ASN A 105 -5.72 -3.22 2.55
C ASN A 105 -5.05 -2.00 1.93
N VAL A 106 -4.28 -2.17 0.85
CA VAL A 106 -3.68 -1.07 0.10
C VAL A 106 -4.73 -0.08 -0.42
N ASN A 107 -5.88 -0.58 -0.83
CA ASN A 107 -6.98 0.23 -1.37
C ASN A 107 -7.90 0.81 -0.29
N LEU A 108 -7.78 0.37 0.97
CA LEU A 108 -8.54 0.97 2.06
C LEU A 108 -8.02 2.39 2.34
N PRO A 109 -8.92 3.34 2.62
CA PRO A 109 -8.49 4.66 3.03
C PRO A 109 -7.60 4.55 4.27
N THR A 110 -6.48 5.24 4.24
CA THR A 110 -5.53 5.27 5.36
C THR A 110 -6.14 5.92 6.60
N THR A 111 -7.10 6.82 6.37
CA THR A 111 -7.81 7.56 7.43
C THR A 111 -9.30 7.60 7.11
N VAL A 112 -10.12 7.67 8.14
CA VAL A 112 -11.58 7.83 8.06
C VAL A 112 -11.93 9.29 8.33
N GLU A 113 -12.72 9.92 7.43
CA GLU A 113 -13.27 11.25 7.68
C GLU A 113 -14.45 11.14 8.65
N LEU A 114 -14.37 11.88 9.75
CA LEU A 114 -15.37 11.90 10.83
C LEU A 114 -16.11 13.24 10.79
N ASN A 115 -17.30 13.23 10.18
CA ASN A 115 -18.04 14.43 9.81
C ASN A 115 -19.09 14.89 10.86
N ASP A 116 -19.31 14.09 11.90
CA ASP A 116 -20.23 14.42 13.00
C ASP A 116 -19.81 13.77 14.33
N GLU A 117 -20.45 14.21 15.42
CA GLU A 117 -20.14 13.73 16.78
C GLU A 117 -20.44 12.23 16.97
N GLU A 118 -21.46 11.71 16.27
CA GLU A 118 -21.86 10.31 16.36
C GLU A 118 -20.80 9.42 15.70
N ALA A 119 -20.28 9.84 14.54
CA ALA A 119 -19.17 9.18 13.85
C ALA A 119 -17.92 9.14 14.73
N VAL A 120 -17.58 10.26 15.39
CA VAL A 120 -16.42 10.32 16.32
C VAL A 120 -16.62 9.36 17.51
N LYS A 121 -17.79 9.37 18.14
CA LYS A 121 -18.08 8.46 19.27
C LYS A 121 -17.96 7.01 18.87
N LYS A 122 -18.62 6.63 17.78
CA LYS A 122 -18.56 5.28 17.25
C LYS A 122 -17.14 4.86 16.90
N PHE A 123 -16.35 5.75 16.26
CA PHE A 123 -14.98 5.48 15.91
C PHE A 123 -14.08 5.20 17.12
N ILE A 124 -14.35 5.89 18.24
CA ILE A 124 -13.64 5.66 19.52
C ILE A 124 -14.11 4.37 20.20
N GLU A 125 -15.40 4.06 20.13
CA GLU A 125 -15.98 2.89 20.79
C GLU A 125 -15.64 1.57 20.09
N ASP A 126 -15.44 1.60 18.77
CA ASP A 126 -15.18 0.41 17.94
C ASP A 126 -13.74 -0.13 18.06
N ALA A 127 -12.84 0.54 18.79
CA ALA A 127 -11.43 0.15 18.92
C ALA A 127 -10.90 0.37 20.35
N ASP A 128 -10.01 -0.52 20.78
CA ASP A 128 -9.31 -0.38 22.07
C ASP A 128 -8.40 0.88 22.13
N ALA A 129 -7.88 1.29 20.98
CA ALA A 129 -7.11 2.51 20.78
C ALA A 129 -7.33 3.04 19.37
N SER A 130 -7.50 4.34 19.24
CA SER A 130 -7.65 5.04 17.95
C SER A 130 -6.92 6.39 17.99
N LEU A 131 -6.46 6.84 16.81
CA LEU A 131 -5.84 8.16 16.66
C LEU A 131 -6.73 9.05 15.82
N ILE A 132 -7.01 10.26 16.34
CA ILE A 132 -7.85 11.23 15.63
C ILE A 132 -7.08 12.56 15.51
N LEU A 133 -6.96 13.04 14.28
CA LEU A 133 -6.47 14.38 14.00
C LEU A 133 -7.63 15.35 13.87
N PHE A 134 -7.60 16.40 14.69
CA PHE A 134 -8.55 17.51 14.63
C PHE A 134 -7.89 18.71 13.92
N LEU A 135 -8.50 19.18 12.84
CA LEU A 135 -8.02 20.30 12.04
C LEU A 135 -9.00 21.47 12.14
N ASN A 136 -8.53 22.62 12.61
CA ASN A 136 -9.36 23.83 12.78
C ASN A 136 -9.59 24.56 11.45
N ASP A 137 -8.62 24.47 10.54
CA ASP A 137 -8.65 25.12 9.24
C ASP A 137 -7.86 24.29 8.22
N ALA A 138 -8.57 23.33 7.59
CA ALA A 138 -7.96 22.40 6.63
C ALA A 138 -7.31 23.09 5.42
N GLU A 139 -7.67 24.35 5.14
CA GLU A 139 -7.06 25.16 4.07
C GLU A 139 -5.80 25.90 4.52
N SER A 140 -5.54 25.96 5.83
CA SER A 140 -4.32 26.60 6.34
C SER A 140 -3.07 25.79 6.01
N SER A 141 -1.97 26.47 5.70
CA SER A 141 -0.67 25.84 5.42
C SER A 141 -0.19 24.98 6.61
N SER A 142 -0.44 25.42 7.85
CA SER A 142 -0.08 24.70 9.07
C SER A 142 -0.86 23.39 9.23
N ASP A 143 -2.18 23.43 9.04
CA ASP A 143 -3.02 22.24 9.20
C ASP A 143 -2.84 21.25 8.04
N ASN A 144 -2.52 21.72 6.85
CA ASN A 144 -2.14 20.86 5.73
C ASN A 144 -0.83 20.09 6.02
N THR A 145 0.17 20.74 6.61
CA THR A 145 1.42 20.07 7.03
C THR A 145 1.16 19.00 8.11
N LYS A 146 0.30 19.30 9.09
CA LYS A 146 -0.11 18.33 10.12
C LYS A 146 -0.85 17.15 9.52
N LYS A 147 -1.76 17.41 8.56
CA LYS A 147 -2.50 16.36 7.85
C LYS A 147 -1.56 15.43 7.09
N GLN A 148 -0.57 15.97 6.37
CA GLN A 148 0.42 15.18 5.65
C GLN A 148 1.23 14.29 6.60
N ALA A 149 1.77 14.84 7.68
CA ALA A 149 2.52 14.08 8.68
C ALA A 149 1.65 12.97 9.33
N PHE A 150 0.40 13.28 9.66
CA PHE A 150 -0.54 12.29 10.20
C PHE A 150 -0.83 11.17 9.22
N MET A 151 -1.00 11.49 7.93
CA MET A 151 -1.22 10.51 6.87
C MET A 151 -0.01 9.59 6.66
N GLU A 152 1.22 10.10 6.83
CA GLU A 152 2.44 9.27 6.77
C GLU A 152 2.46 8.25 7.90
N VAL A 153 2.22 8.69 9.15
CA VAL A 153 2.13 7.80 10.32
C VAL A 153 0.98 6.80 10.15
N ALA A 154 -0.17 7.25 9.68
CA ALA A 154 -1.32 6.40 9.47
C ALA A 154 -1.04 5.28 8.44
N ARG A 155 -0.25 5.54 7.40
CA ARG A 155 0.16 4.50 6.42
C ARG A 155 0.98 3.40 7.07
N GLU A 156 1.84 3.76 8.01
CA GLU A 156 2.71 2.81 8.69
C GLU A 156 1.94 1.94 9.70
N PHE A 157 0.99 2.53 10.43
CA PHE A 157 0.33 1.88 11.57
C PHE A 157 -1.17 1.57 11.37
N LYS A 158 -1.73 1.74 10.17
CA LYS A 158 -3.17 1.54 9.91
C LYS A 158 -3.67 0.11 10.19
N ASP A 159 -2.79 -0.88 10.16
CA ASP A 159 -3.13 -2.26 10.44
C ASP A 159 -3.15 -2.55 11.96
N GLU A 160 -2.55 -1.68 12.77
CA GLU A 160 -2.53 -1.77 14.23
C GLU A 160 -3.60 -0.88 14.88
N TYR A 161 -3.82 0.31 14.32
CA TYR A 161 -4.72 1.32 14.89
C TYR A 161 -5.57 1.98 13.80
N PRO A 162 -6.85 2.26 14.08
CA PRO A 162 -7.67 3.11 13.21
C PRO A 162 -7.26 4.57 13.32
N PHE A 163 -7.22 5.26 12.19
CA PHE A 163 -6.88 6.68 12.08
C PHE A 163 -8.07 7.48 11.55
N GLY A 164 -8.50 8.49 12.30
CA GLY A 164 -9.60 9.36 11.93
C GLY A 164 -9.17 10.81 11.73
N ILE A 165 -9.87 11.55 10.89
CA ILE A 165 -9.66 13.00 10.69
C ILE A 165 -10.99 13.72 10.88
N VAL A 166 -10.97 14.78 11.67
CA VAL A 166 -12.08 15.71 11.88
C VAL A 166 -11.69 17.06 11.30
N GLU A 167 -12.41 17.52 10.28
CA GLU A 167 -12.20 18.82 9.62
C GLU A 167 -13.38 19.79 9.84
N ASP A 168 -14.47 19.35 10.48
CA ASP A 168 -15.67 20.17 10.67
C ASP A 168 -15.53 21.10 11.87
N LYS A 169 -15.54 22.42 11.59
CA LYS A 169 -15.50 23.47 12.61
C LYS A 169 -16.63 23.39 13.64
N LYS A 170 -17.77 22.78 13.31
CA LYS A 170 -18.90 22.63 14.25
C LYS A 170 -18.65 21.57 15.31
N ILE A 171 -17.83 20.55 15.01
CA ILE A 171 -17.46 19.51 15.96
C ILE A 171 -16.42 20.04 16.95
N LEU A 172 -15.57 20.97 16.52
CA LEU A 172 -14.44 21.51 17.28
C LEU A 172 -14.82 22.63 18.27
N GLN A 173 -16.04 23.19 18.18
CA GLN A 173 -16.49 24.34 18.99
C GLN A 173 -17.33 23.95 20.23
N LYS A 174 -17.48 22.66 20.51
CA LYS A 174 -18.21 22.12 21.66
C LYS A 174 -17.25 21.47 22.67
#